data_0be9568f8c9a02b4de2aad40f51cd8f8
#
_entry.id   0be9568f8c9a02b4de2aad40f51cd8f8
#
_cell.length_a   1.000
_cell.length_b   1.000
_cell.length_c   1.000
_cell.angle_alpha   90.00
_cell.angle_beta   90.00
_cell.angle_gamma   90.00
#
_symmetry.space_group_name_H-M   'P 1'
#
loop_
_entity.id
_entity.type
_entity.pdbx_description
1 polymer ?
#
loop_
_entity_poly.entity_id
_entity_poly.type
_entity_poly.pdbx_seq_one_letter_code
_entity_poly.pdbx_strand_id
1 'polypeptide(L)'
;MKRILVYHIFTVFILFLLVSFSANAQGNRRRTPTSRRNAEFLEKQWWIGVRGGLSYSKVKPGDRYSVFSSTEGQISSLDKKYNGFKGAGACAGLEVTFTYKTISLSFQPNYRRQRFSYSNRYEWKDTSDVVTFDLNYKQDHQLDYIELPLLIKYDILKNAIKPYVQAGFYYGILSTANKKVEISGTDKASGGTNFTQPDILVGAKDLFIKSSIGFMAGAGVSYDVGNIKVLLDVNYRLGANNITNRKNRYTNNTLSGAGDALDDLKLRNISINLGCLLPMRYVNANNFRSR
;
A
#
# COMPACT_ATOMS: atom_id res chain seq x y z
N MET A 1 -14.90 -19.32 11.24
CA MET A 1 -15.77 -18.55 10.35
C MET A 1 -15.03 -17.68 9.32
N LYS A 2 -13.95 -16.95 9.64
CA LYS A 2 -13.25 -16.05 8.66
C LYS A 2 -12.61 -16.76 7.46
N ARG A 3 -12.14 -18.00 7.59
CA ARG A 3 -11.54 -18.77 6.47
C ARG A 3 -12.56 -19.20 5.41
N ILE A 4 -13.78 -19.54 5.82
CA ILE A 4 -14.84 -19.98 4.92
C ILE A 4 -15.31 -18.83 4.02
N LEU A 5 -15.38 -17.60 4.55
CA LEU A 5 -15.76 -16.40 3.80
C LEU A 5 -14.77 -16.08 2.66
N VAL A 6 -13.46 -16.24 2.91
CA VAL A 6 -12.41 -16.00 1.91
C VAL A 6 -12.52 -17.02 0.75
N TYR A 7 -12.80 -18.28 1.05
CA TYR A 7 -13.01 -19.30 0.00
C TYR A 7 -14.25 -19.01 -0.84
N HIS A 8 -15.34 -18.52 -0.24
CA HIS A 8 -16.55 -18.16 -1.00
C HIS A 8 -16.33 -16.96 -1.92
N ILE A 9 -15.61 -15.94 -1.46
CA ILE A 9 -15.26 -14.77 -2.28
C ILE A 9 -14.37 -15.20 -3.46
N PHE A 10 -13.39 -16.07 -3.20
CA PHE A 10 -12.49 -16.59 -4.23
C PHE A 10 -13.22 -17.49 -5.24
N THR A 11 -14.15 -18.33 -4.79
CA THR A 11 -14.98 -19.17 -5.68
C THR A 11 -15.93 -18.34 -6.54
N VAL A 12 -16.58 -17.31 -5.98
CA VAL A 12 -17.43 -16.38 -6.73
C VAL A 12 -16.61 -15.62 -7.78
N PHE A 13 -15.39 -15.20 -7.44
CA PHE A 13 -14.50 -14.52 -8.38
C PHE A 13 -14.04 -15.43 -9.53
N ILE A 14 -13.72 -16.70 -9.25
CA ILE A 14 -13.39 -17.70 -10.28
C ILE A 14 -14.61 -18.01 -11.15
N LEU A 15 -15.80 -18.12 -10.56
CA LEU A 15 -17.04 -18.35 -11.29
C LEU A 15 -17.36 -17.18 -12.23
N PHE A 16 -17.15 -15.94 -11.77
CA PHE A 16 -17.32 -14.74 -12.59
C PHE A 16 -16.33 -14.68 -13.76
N LEU A 17 -15.08 -15.11 -13.54
CA LEU A 17 -14.10 -15.26 -14.62
C LEU A 17 -14.51 -16.33 -15.64
N LEU A 18 -15.00 -17.49 -15.19
CA LEU A 18 -15.44 -18.58 -16.08
C LEU A 18 -16.65 -18.20 -16.93
N VAL A 19 -17.62 -17.47 -16.38
CA VAL A 19 -18.80 -16.97 -17.13
C VAL A 19 -18.37 -15.97 -18.21
N SER A 20 -17.34 -15.16 -17.96
CA SER A 20 -16.80 -14.22 -18.94
C SER A 20 -16.12 -14.90 -20.14
N PHE A 21 -15.57 -16.10 -19.97
CA PHE A 21 -14.97 -16.88 -21.06
C PHE A 21 -16.03 -17.51 -21.99
N SER A 22 -17.22 -17.81 -21.50
CA SER A 22 -18.28 -18.45 -22.28
C SER A 22 -18.95 -17.48 -23.28
N ALA A 23 -18.85 -16.17 -23.07
CA ALA A 23 -19.50 -15.16 -23.92
C ALA A 23 -18.81 -14.91 -25.28
N ASN A 24 -17.62 -15.47 -25.52
CA ASN A 24 -16.86 -15.22 -26.75
C ASN A 24 -16.94 -16.32 -27.81
N ALA A 25 -17.80 -17.34 -27.61
CA ALA A 25 -17.91 -18.50 -28.54
C ALA A 25 -18.85 -18.31 -29.73
N GLN A 26 -19.45 -17.12 -29.90
CA GLN A 26 -20.38 -16.88 -31.02
C GLN A 26 -19.95 -15.69 -31.88
N GLY A 27 -19.48 -15.97 -33.09
CA GLY A 27 -19.56 -15.03 -34.21
C GLY A 27 -18.29 -14.66 -34.92
N ASN A 28 -17.90 -15.53 -35.81
CA ASN A 28 -16.98 -15.16 -36.89
C ASN A 28 -17.70 -14.22 -37.90
N ARG A 29 -17.94 -12.96 -37.50
CA ARG A 29 -18.51 -11.93 -38.38
C ARG A 29 -17.40 -11.26 -39.17
N ARG A 30 -17.51 -11.33 -40.53
CA ARG A 30 -16.69 -10.58 -41.48
C ARG A 30 -16.51 -9.13 -41.01
N ARG A 31 -15.28 -8.71 -40.79
CA ARG A 31 -14.92 -7.35 -40.35
C ARG A 31 -15.25 -6.37 -41.48
N THR A 32 -16.31 -5.60 -41.32
CA THR A 32 -16.66 -4.46 -42.19
C THR A 32 -15.65 -3.32 -42.02
N PRO A 33 -15.50 -2.39 -43.00
CA PRO A 33 -14.53 -1.28 -42.98
C PRO A 33 -14.59 -0.37 -41.74
N THR A 34 -15.73 -0.35 -41.04
CA THR A 34 -15.92 0.36 -39.77
C THR A 34 -15.00 -0.13 -38.65
N SER A 35 -14.48 -1.35 -38.73
CA SER A 35 -13.61 -1.94 -37.69
C SER A 35 -12.19 -1.34 -37.69
N ARG A 36 -11.68 -0.90 -38.86
CA ARG A 36 -10.36 -0.26 -38.97
C ARG A 36 -10.36 1.12 -38.32
N ARG A 37 -11.41 1.90 -38.54
CA ARG A 37 -11.57 3.23 -37.96
C ARG A 37 -11.70 3.19 -36.42
N ASN A 38 -12.35 2.13 -35.91
CA ASN A 38 -12.46 1.91 -34.45
C ASN A 38 -11.14 1.45 -33.84
N ALA A 39 -10.33 0.64 -34.54
CA ALA A 39 -9.01 0.20 -34.08
C ALA A 39 -8.02 1.35 -34.00
N GLU A 40 -7.99 2.21 -35.04
CA GLU A 40 -7.11 3.39 -35.09
C GLU A 40 -7.52 4.44 -34.06
N PHE A 41 -8.81 4.51 -33.75
CA PHE A 41 -9.36 5.38 -32.73
C PHE A 41 -8.97 4.95 -31.31
N LEU A 42 -8.93 3.64 -31.03
CA LEU A 42 -8.50 3.10 -29.74
C LEU A 42 -7.01 3.30 -29.47
N GLU A 43 -6.21 3.61 -30.50
CA GLU A 43 -4.79 3.92 -30.36
C GLU A 43 -4.52 5.33 -29.79
N LYS A 44 -5.47 6.27 -29.93
CA LYS A 44 -5.39 7.66 -29.40
C LYS A 44 -6.60 7.92 -28.54
N GLN A 45 -6.55 7.59 -27.25
CA GLN A 45 -7.76 7.70 -26.44
C GLN A 45 -7.48 8.05 -24.99
N TRP A 46 -8.39 8.83 -24.42
CA TRP A 46 -8.51 9.03 -23.00
C TRP A 46 -9.36 7.94 -22.37
N TRP A 47 -8.88 7.43 -21.25
CA TRP A 47 -9.54 6.47 -20.40
C TRP A 47 -9.74 7.05 -19.02
N ILE A 48 -10.89 6.80 -18.42
CA ILE A 48 -11.19 7.17 -17.04
C ILE A 48 -11.81 5.97 -16.32
N GLY A 49 -11.46 5.78 -15.07
CA GLY A 49 -12.05 4.70 -14.31
C GLY A 49 -11.63 4.67 -12.87
N VAL A 50 -11.92 3.53 -12.25
CA VAL A 50 -11.65 3.28 -10.84
C VAL A 50 -10.63 2.18 -10.71
N ARG A 51 -9.89 2.23 -9.61
CA ARG A 51 -8.96 1.17 -9.25
C ARG A 51 -8.96 0.96 -7.74
N GLY A 52 -8.66 -0.27 -7.35
CA GLY A 52 -8.54 -0.64 -5.95
C GLY A 52 -7.59 -1.80 -5.79
N GLY A 53 -7.07 -1.99 -4.59
CA GLY A 53 -6.13 -3.08 -4.36
C GLY A 53 -5.68 -3.21 -2.93
N LEU A 54 -4.81 -4.20 -2.74
CA LEU A 54 -4.15 -4.48 -1.49
C LEU A 54 -2.71 -3.99 -1.55
N SER A 55 -2.19 -3.49 -0.45
CA SER A 55 -0.81 -3.06 -0.32
C SER A 55 -0.16 -3.67 0.91
N TYR A 56 1.09 -4.08 0.76
CA TYR A 56 1.93 -4.56 1.84
C TYR A 56 3.09 -3.59 2.00
N SER A 57 3.26 -3.10 3.21
CA SER A 57 4.23 -2.05 3.50
C SER A 57 5.32 -2.56 4.43
N LYS A 58 6.52 -2.02 4.25
CA LYS A 58 7.60 -2.08 5.22
C LYS A 58 8.33 -0.76 5.26
N VAL A 59 9.05 -0.51 6.33
CA VAL A 59 9.97 0.62 6.44
C VAL A 59 11.41 0.13 6.36
N LYS A 60 12.27 0.97 5.79
CA LYS A 60 13.71 0.82 5.88
C LYS A 60 14.21 1.85 6.87
N PRO A 61 14.73 1.44 8.05
CA PRO A 61 15.35 2.37 8.98
C PRO A 61 16.64 2.96 8.38
N GLY A 62 16.86 4.24 8.65
CA GLY A 62 18.12 4.95 8.45
C GLY A 62 18.84 5.09 9.79
N ASP A 63 19.03 6.34 10.24
CA ASP A 63 19.60 6.62 11.55
C ASP A 63 18.65 6.16 12.66
N ARG A 64 19.21 5.48 13.66
CA ARG A 64 18.47 4.91 14.78
C ARG A 64 18.51 5.81 15.99
N TYR A 65 17.41 5.85 16.72
CA TYR A 65 17.26 6.69 17.91
C TYR A 65 16.55 5.91 19.02
N SER A 66 16.92 6.21 20.26
CA SER A 66 16.27 5.63 21.44
C SER A 66 15.98 6.72 22.47
N VAL A 67 14.96 6.54 23.29
CA VAL A 67 14.71 7.36 24.49
C VAL A 67 15.62 6.97 25.64
N PHE A 68 16.18 5.76 25.61
CA PHE A 68 17.13 5.29 26.63
C PHE A 68 18.54 5.60 26.16
N SER A 69 19.30 6.32 26.98
CA SER A 69 20.74 6.45 26.75
C SER A 69 21.39 5.09 26.94
N SER A 70 22.26 4.72 26.01
CA SER A 70 23.07 3.52 26.15
C SER A 70 23.97 3.64 27.38
N THR A 71 23.65 2.93 28.43
CA THR A 71 24.63 2.59 29.45
C THR A 71 25.58 1.59 28.80
N GLU A 72 26.87 1.82 28.91
CA GLU A 72 27.90 1.00 28.29
C GLU A 72 27.63 -0.48 28.50
N GLY A 73 27.47 -1.24 27.40
CA GLY A 73 27.28 -2.70 27.39
C GLY A 73 25.90 -3.21 26.96
N GLN A 74 24.85 -2.38 26.79
CA GLN A 74 23.49 -2.83 26.46
C GLN A 74 22.93 -2.34 25.11
N ILE A 75 23.79 -1.95 24.18
CA ILE A 75 23.37 -1.35 22.90
C ILE A 75 22.51 -2.30 22.05
N SER A 76 22.71 -3.61 22.16
CA SER A 76 21.95 -4.59 21.35
C SER A 76 20.51 -4.83 21.81
N SER A 77 20.18 -4.56 23.09
CA SER A 77 18.81 -4.74 23.63
C SER A 77 17.86 -3.60 23.25
N LEU A 78 18.39 -2.44 22.86
CA LEU A 78 17.60 -1.26 22.47
C LEU A 78 17.24 -1.22 20.98
N ASP A 79 17.72 -2.19 20.20
CA ASP A 79 17.52 -2.24 18.77
C ASP A 79 16.08 -2.56 18.39
N LYS A 80 15.46 -1.66 17.62
CA LYS A 80 14.13 -1.88 17.06
C LYS A 80 14.19 -2.93 15.94
N LYS A 81 13.38 -3.98 16.07
CA LYS A 81 13.21 -5.01 15.04
C LYS A 81 12.00 -4.68 14.18
N TYR A 82 12.25 -4.17 12.96
CA TYR A 82 11.19 -3.84 12.01
C TYR A 82 10.69 -5.08 11.29
N ASN A 83 9.37 -5.24 11.23
CA ASN A 83 8.75 -6.30 10.48
C ASN A 83 8.89 -6.05 8.96
N GLY A 84 8.97 -7.15 8.18
CA GLY A 84 8.95 -7.09 6.72
C GLY A 84 7.59 -6.68 6.17
N PHE A 85 7.25 -7.10 4.96
CA PHE A 85 5.97 -6.82 4.29
C PHE A 85 4.77 -7.56 4.95
N LYS A 86 4.57 -7.37 6.25
CA LYS A 86 3.45 -7.98 7.02
C LYS A 86 2.27 -7.03 7.22
N GLY A 87 2.50 -5.73 7.10
CA GLY A 87 1.46 -4.71 7.26
C GLY A 87 0.53 -4.67 6.05
N ALA A 88 -0.62 -5.34 6.13
CA ALA A 88 -1.63 -5.27 5.09
C ALA A 88 -2.37 -3.92 5.14
N GLY A 89 -2.47 -3.29 4.00
CA GLY A 89 -3.25 -2.07 3.77
C GLY A 89 -4.10 -2.21 2.51
N ALA A 90 -4.86 -1.18 2.22
CA ALA A 90 -5.70 -1.12 1.03
C ALA A 90 -5.50 0.22 0.31
N CYS A 91 -5.81 0.24 -0.97
CA CYS A 91 -5.88 1.48 -1.73
C CYS A 91 -7.11 1.47 -2.64
N ALA A 92 -7.68 2.66 -2.82
CA ALA A 92 -8.78 2.87 -3.74
C ALA A 92 -8.66 4.29 -4.34
N GLY A 93 -9.01 4.42 -5.60
CA GLY A 93 -8.89 5.71 -6.27
C GLY A 93 -9.36 5.69 -7.72
N LEU A 94 -9.04 6.76 -8.39
CA LEU A 94 -9.37 6.97 -9.79
C LEU A 94 -8.14 6.74 -10.67
N GLU A 95 -8.38 6.54 -11.93
CA GLU A 95 -7.33 6.51 -12.94
C GLU A 95 -7.80 7.30 -14.17
N VAL A 96 -6.96 8.23 -14.61
CA VAL A 96 -7.10 8.93 -15.87
C VAL A 96 -5.88 8.60 -16.72
N THR A 97 -6.08 7.99 -17.87
CA THR A 97 -4.99 7.54 -18.73
C THR A 97 -5.18 8.04 -20.15
N PHE A 98 -4.16 8.67 -20.69
CA PHE A 98 -4.05 8.97 -22.09
C PHE A 98 -3.18 7.94 -22.78
N THR A 99 -3.74 7.24 -23.77
CA THR A 99 -3.03 6.23 -24.56
C THR A 99 -2.71 6.79 -25.94
N TYR A 100 -1.47 6.62 -26.37
CA TYR A 100 -1.01 6.85 -27.72
C TYR A 100 -0.24 5.63 -28.20
N LYS A 101 -0.84 4.85 -29.11
CA LYS A 101 -0.30 3.57 -29.61
C LYS A 101 -0.02 2.60 -28.46
N THR A 102 1.28 2.36 -28.15
CA THR A 102 1.75 1.44 -27.12
C THR A 102 2.14 2.14 -25.82
N ILE A 103 2.19 3.47 -25.84
CA ILE A 103 2.58 4.28 -24.67
C ILE A 103 1.34 4.91 -24.07
N SER A 104 1.24 4.91 -22.75
CA SER A 104 0.18 5.59 -22.03
C SER A 104 0.76 6.42 -20.90
N LEU A 105 0.20 7.61 -20.71
CA LEU A 105 0.45 8.45 -19.55
C LEU A 105 -0.75 8.30 -18.60
N SER A 106 -0.51 7.87 -17.37
CA SER A 106 -1.54 7.55 -16.40
C SER A 106 -1.37 8.36 -15.13
N PHE A 107 -2.41 9.09 -14.74
CA PHE A 107 -2.54 9.78 -13.47
C PHE A 107 -3.53 9.01 -12.59
N GLN A 108 -3.11 8.63 -11.36
CA GLN A 108 -3.81 7.66 -10.53
C GLN A 108 -4.06 8.17 -9.11
N PRO A 109 -4.82 9.28 -8.91
CA PRO A 109 -5.11 9.75 -7.57
C PRO A 109 -5.81 8.69 -6.75
N ASN A 110 -5.28 8.39 -5.56
CA ASN A 110 -5.83 7.34 -4.70
C ASN A 110 -5.65 7.65 -3.22
N TYR A 111 -6.55 7.12 -2.41
CA TYR A 111 -6.38 6.98 -0.97
C TYR A 111 -5.67 5.67 -0.70
N ARG A 112 -4.64 5.70 0.17
CA ARG A 112 -3.83 4.54 0.49
C ARG A 112 -3.59 4.43 1.98
N ARG A 113 -3.95 3.28 2.54
CA ARG A 113 -3.60 2.87 3.89
C ARG A 113 -2.34 2.03 3.87
N GLN A 114 -1.37 2.42 4.68
CA GLN A 114 -0.08 1.75 4.83
C GLN A 114 0.10 1.38 6.30
N ARG A 115 0.67 0.20 6.56
CA ARG A 115 0.94 -0.26 7.92
C ARG A 115 2.35 -0.81 8.01
N PHE A 116 3.02 -0.49 9.10
CA PHE A 116 4.28 -1.11 9.48
C PHE A 116 4.34 -1.29 10.97
N SER A 117 5.14 -2.24 11.43
CA SER A 117 5.32 -2.52 12.84
C SER A 117 6.77 -2.77 13.17
N TYR A 118 7.11 -2.52 14.42
CA TYR A 118 8.38 -2.89 15.01
C TYR A 118 8.20 -3.29 16.46
N SER A 119 9.17 -3.99 17.00
CA SER A 119 9.24 -4.37 18.42
C SER A 119 10.57 -3.97 19.02
N ASN A 120 10.53 -3.54 20.29
CA ASN A 120 11.69 -3.29 21.12
C ASN A 120 11.58 -4.20 22.33
N ARG A 121 12.72 -4.69 22.80
CA ARG A 121 12.81 -5.46 24.03
C ARG A 121 13.77 -4.77 25.00
N TYR A 122 13.31 -4.59 26.21
CA TYR A 122 14.08 -4.00 27.29
C TYR A 122 14.29 -5.05 28.37
N GLU A 123 15.55 -5.24 28.77
CA GLU A 123 15.93 -6.14 29.85
C GLU A 123 16.61 -5.33 30.94
N TRP A 124 16.07 -5.37 32.15
CA TRP A 124 16.73 -4.85 33.32
C TRP A 124 17.41 -5.97 34.06
N LYS A 125 18.67 -5.74 34.42
CA LYS A 125 19.49 -6.66 35.17
C LYS A 125 19.79 -6.09 36.54
N ASP A 126 19.92 -6.96 37.54
CA ASP A 126 20.41 -6.57 38.84
C ASP A 126 21.95 -6.48 38.87
N THR A 127 22.52 -6.17 40.04
CA THR A 127 23.96 -6.09 40.25
C THR A 127 24.69 -7.44 40.02
N SER A 128 23.99 -8.54 39.98
CA SER A 128 24.48 -9.90 39.71
C SER A 128 24.34 -10.30 38.23
N ASP A 129 24.05 -9.36 37.32
CA ASP A 129 23.81 -9.57 35.88
C ASP A 129 22.61 -10.49 35.57
N VAL A 130 21.72 -10.70 36.55
CA VAL A 130 20.50 -11.49 36.39
C VAL A 130 19.38 -10.60 35.88
N VAL A 131 18.70 -11.06 34.81
CA VAL A 131 17.54 -10.31 34.27
C VAL A 131 16.41 -10.36 35.29
N THR A 132 16.08 -9.22 35.88
CA THR A 132 14.99 -9.06 36.84
C THR A 132 13.67 -8.68 36.20
N PHE A 133 13.72 -7.98 35.09
CA PHE A 133 12.53 -7.49 34.37
C PHE A 133 12.75 -7.53 32.87
N ASP A 134 11.84 -8.15 32.13
CA ASP A 134 11.87 -8.26 30.68
C ASP A 134 10.58 -7.63 30.13
N LEU A 135 10.73 -6.64 29.26
CA LEU A 135 9.62 -5.89 28.69
C LEU A 135 9.70 -5.89 27.18
N ASN A 136 8.62 -6.29 26.53
CA ASN A 136 8.49 -6.28 25.07
C ASN A 136 7.42 -5.27 24.65
N TYR A 137 7.85 -4.26 23.88
CA TYR A 137 6.98 -3.29 23.23
C TYR A 137 6.82 -3.64 21.77
N LYS A 138 5.59 -3.85 21.33
CA LYS A 138 5.25 -3.96 19.92
C LYS A 138 4.46 -2.75 19.50
N GLN A 139 4.88 -2.07 18.45
CA GLN A 139 4.26 -0.87 17.95
C GLN A 139 3.81 -1.07 16.51
N ASP A 140 2.51 -0.90 16.27
CA ASP A 140 1.88 -0.96 14.95
C ASP A 140 1.48 0.45 14.52
N HIS A 141 2.05 0.93 13.43
CA HIS A 141 1.74 2.22 12.83
C HIS A 141 0.85 2.07 11.62
N GLN A 142 -0.20 2.87 11.56
CA GLN A 142 -1.07 3.00 10.39
C GLN A 142 -0.95 4.43 9.87
N LEU A 143 -0.62 4.57 8.59
CA LEU A 143 -0.48 5.83 7.87
C LEU A 143 -1.45 5.85 6.71
N ASP A 144 -2.29 6.86 6.65
CA ASP A 144 -3.27 7.04 5.58
C ASP A 144 -2.83 8.25 4.73
N TYR A 145 -2.59 8.00 3.44
CA TYR A 145 -2.13 9.00 2.47
C TYR A 145 -3.16 9.22 1.36
N ILE A 146 -3.26 10.45 0.91
CA ILE A 146 -3.79 10.79 -0.42
C ILE A 146 -2.58 10.84 -1.35
N GLU A 147 -2.52 9.95 -2.33
CA GLU A 147 -1.39 9.84 -3.25
C GLU A 147 -1.79 10.27 -4.67
N LEU A 148 -0.85 10.89 -5.35
CA LEU A 148 -0.96 11.41 -6.71
C LEU A 148 0.17 10.79 -7.59
N PRO A 149 0.06 9.52 -7.97
CA PRO A 149 1.01 8.90 -8.89
C PRO A 149 0.84 9.39 -10.32
N LEU A 150 1.95 9.63 -11.00
CA LEU A 150 2.03 9.86 -12.44
C LEU A 150 2.97 8.83 -13.05
N LEU A 151 2.44 8.03 -13.99
CA LEU A 151 3.12 6.87 -14.54
C LEU A 151 3.12 6.88 -16.05
N ILE A 152 4.20 6.39 -16.62
CA ILE A 152 4.28 6.00 -18.03
C ILE A 152 4.08 4.49 -18.06
N LYS A 153 3.16 4.02 -18.91
CA LYS A 153 2.89 2.61 -19.20
C LYS A 153 3.31 2.30 -20.62
N TYR A 154 3.85 1.11 -20.82
CA TYR A 154 4.24 0.60 -22.12
C TYR A 154 3.63 -0.78 -22.34
N ASP A 155 2.74 -0.91 -23.34
CA ASP A 155 2.14 -2.18 -23.73
C ASP A 155 3.13 -2.99 -24.58
N ILE A 156 3.49 -4.18 -24.08
CA ILE A 156 4.50 -5.05 -24.72
C ILE A 156 3.89 -5.76 -25.94
N LEU A 157 2.64 -6.19 -25.84
CA LEU A 157 1.91 -6.91 -26.88
C LEU A 157 0.62 -6.22 -27.26
N LYS A 158 0.18 -6.35 -28.50
CA LYS A 158 -1.06 -5.79 -29.04
C LYS A 158 -2.19 -6.82 -29.18
N ASN A 159 -2.17 -7.88 -28.40
CA ASN A 159 -3.18 -8.93 -28.42
C ASN A 159 -4.42 -8.57 -27.58
N ALA A 160 -5.39 -9.49 -27.47
CA ALA A 160 -6.55 -9.29 -26.58
C ALA A 160 -6.13 -9.10 -25.14
N ILE A 161 -5.14 -9.85 -24.66
CA ILE A 161 -4.46 -9.64 -23.38
C ILE A 161 -3.17 -8.86 -23.69
N LYS A 162 -3.03 -7.69 -23.09
CA LYS A 162 -1.89 -6.77 -23.30
C LYS A 162 -1.08 -6.71 -22.01
N PRO A 163 0.01 -7.46 -21.89
CA PRO A 163 0.97 -7.25 -20.82
C PRO A 163 1.63 -5.90 -20.98
N TYR A 164 1.83 -5.20 -19.87
CA TYR A 164 2.45 -3.90 -19.83
C TYR A 164 3.42 -3.76 -18.66
N VAL A 165 4.37 -2.86 -18.81
CA VAL A 165 5.21 -2.36 -17.74
C VAL A 165 4.88 -0.90 -17.47
N GLN A 166 5.10 -0.46 -16.24
CA GLN A 166 4.85 0.93 -15.86
C GLN A 166 5.92 1.43 -14.89
N ALA A 167 6.25 2.70 -15.02
CA ALA A 167 7.15 3.37 -14.11
C ALA A 167 6.79 4.85 -13.99
N GLY A 168 7.14 5.46 -12.86
CA GLY A 168 6.92 6.88 -12.63
C GLY A 168 7.19 7.27 -11.20
N PHE A 169 6.61 8.37 -10.78
CA PHE A 169 6.77 8.93 -9.45
C PHE A 169 5.41 9.14 -8.79
N TYR A 170 5.44 9.28 -7.46
CA TYR A 170 4.25 9.64 -6.70
C TYR A 170 4.57 10.74 -5.70
N TYR A 171 3.56 11.55 -5.43
CA TYR A 171 3.53 12.49 -4.32
C TYR A 171 2.38 12.10 -3.39
N GLY A 172 2.66 11.95 -2.10
CA GLY A 172 1.66 11.57 -1.10
C GLY A 172 1.53 12.65 -0.03
N ILE A 173 0.30 12.92 0.37
CA ILE A 173 -0.07 13.84 1.45
C ILE A 173 -0.62 13.02 2.60
N LEU A 174 0.00 13.11 3.78
CA LEU A 174 -0.45 12.40 4.98
C LEU A 174 -1.78 12.97 5.47
N SER A 175 -2.81 12.16 5.44
CA SER A 175 -4.14 12.49 5.95
C SER A 175 -4.23 12.22 7.46
N THR A 176 -3.94 10.97 7.85
CA THR A 176 -4.05 10.50 9.24
C THR A 176 -2.91 9.55 9.56
N ALA A 177 -2.47 9.55 10.81
CA ALA A 177 -1.56 8.55 11.33
C ALA A 177 -1.96 8.15 12.75
N ASN A 178 -2.00 6.85 13.01
CA ASN A 178 -2.30 6.27 14.31
C ASN A 178 -1.21 5.27 14.70
N LYS A 179 -1.00 5.12 15.98
CA LYS A 179 -0.07 4.18 16.58
C LYS A 179 -0.82 3.31 17.60
N LYS A 180 -0.68 1.99 17.49
CA LYS A 180 -1.11 1.01 18.48
C LYS A 180 0.11 0.46 19.18
N VAL A 181 0.09 0.44 20.52
CA VAL A 181 1.17 -0.09 21.35
C VAL A 181 0.65 -1.26 22.14
N GLU A 182 1.32 -2.40 22.02
CA GLU A 182 1.11 -3.61 22.80
C GLU A 182 2.31 -3.78 23.74
N ILE A 183 2.06 -3.85 25.05
CA ILE A 183 3.10 -3.99 26.08
C ILE A 183 2.91 -5.32 26.77
N SER A 184 3.92 -6.16 26.75
CA SER A 184 3.95 -7.43 27.47
C SER A 184 5.31 -7.61 28.15
N GLY A 185 5.35 -8.33 29.25
CA GLY A 185 6.59 -8.53 29.95
C GLY A 185 6.53 -9.65 30.98
N THR A 186 7.68 -9.91 31.58
CA THR A 186 7.85 -10.88 32.66
C THR A 186 8.59 -10.19 33.80
N ASP A 187 7.97 -10.15 34.96
CA ASP A 187 8.61 -9.74 36.22
C ASP A 187 9.22 -10.95 36.90
N LYS A 188 10.53 -11.11 36.79
CA LYS A 188 11.27 -12.20 37.38
C LYS A 188 11.62 -11.94 38.83
N ALA A 189 11.64 -10.68 39.26
CA ALA A 189 11.89 -10.30 40.64
C ALA A 189 10.74 -10.73 41.57
N SER A 190 9.50 -10.73 41.08
CA SER A 190 8.29 -11.13 41.78
C SER A 190 7.88 -12.58 41.54
N GLY A 191 8.83 -13.48 41.19
CA GLY A 191 8.56 -14.90 40.98
C GLY A 191 8.21 -15.31 39.55
N GLY A 192 8.51 -14.51 38.56
CA GLY A 192 8.35 -14.87 37.13
C GLY A 192 6.94 -14.65 36.58
N THR A 193 6.21 -13.67 37.08
CA THR A 193 4.84 -13.36 36.65
C THR A 193 4.83 -12.67 35.27
N ASN A 194 4.10 -13.25 34.33
CA ASN A 194 3.86 -12.63 33.04
C ASN A 194 2.71 -11.62 33.15
N PHE A 195 2.88 -10.48 32.50
CA PHE A 195 1.82 -9.47 32.40
C PHE A 195 1.66 -8.97 30.98
N THR A 196 0.45 -8.54 30.63
CA THR A 196 0.12 -7.88 29.37
C THR A 196 -0.77 -6.70 29.71
N GLN A 197 -0.40 -5.54 29.20
CA GLN A 197 -1.23 -4.33 29.36
C GLN A 197 -2.28 -4.24 28.24
N PRO A 198 -3.42 -3.56 28.49
CA PRO A 198 -4.37 -3.26 27.43
C PRO A 198 -3.73 -2.50 26.29
N ASP A 199 -4.21 -2.76 25.07
CA ASP A 199 -3.75 -2.08 23.86
C ASP A 199 -3.98 -0.57 23.94
N ILE A 200 -2.94 0.21 23.69
CA ILE A 200 -2.98 1.67 23.70
C ILE A 200 -3.03 2.17 22.26
N LEU A 201 -4.12 2.89 21.90
CA LEU A 201 -4.26 3.50 20.58
C LEU A 201 -4.14 5.02 20.73
N VAL A 202 -3.19 5.62 20.04
CA VAL A 202 -2.94 7.07 20.06
C VAL A 202 -2.74 7.64 18.67
N GLY A 203 -3.13 8.91 18.48
CA GLY A 203 -2.79 9.67 17.27
C GLY A 203 -1.28 9.86 17.17
N ALA A 204 -0.74 9.66 15.96
CA ALA A 204 0.70 9.73 15.70
C ALA A 204 1.05 10.65 14.52
N LYS A 205 0.12 11.52 14.09
CA LYS A 205 0.31 12.36 12.90
C LYS A 205 1.50 13.29 13.02
N ASP A 206 1.76 13.80 14.22
CA ASP A 206 2.84 14.75 14.48
C ASP A 206 4.24 14.12 14.39
N LEU A 207 4.32 12.78 14.51
CA LEU A 207 5.55 12.02 14.39
C LEU A 207 6.03 11.90 12.95
N PHE A 208 5.16 12.16 11.98
CA PHE A 208 5.43 11.99 10.56
C PHE A 208 5.38 13.34 9.82
N ILE A 209 6.16 13.44 8.77
CA ILE A 209 6.08 14.60 7.87
C ILE A 209 4.81 14.52 7.01
N LYS A 210 4.32 15.68 6.60
CA LYS A 210 3.06 15.78 5.84
C LYS A 210 3.14 15.23 4.42
N SER A 211 4.36 15.13 3.84
CA SER A 211 4.53 14.74 2.44
C SER A 211 5.44 13.53 2.28
N SER A 212 5.09 12.64 1.38
CA SER A 212 5.90 11.49 0.96
C SER A 212 6.11 11.55 -0.54
N ILE A 213 7.35 11.41 -0.98
CA ILE A 213 7.73 11.41 -2.39
C ILE A 213 8.48 10.13 -2.68
N GLY A 214 8.28 9.56 -3.86
CA GLY A 214 9.01 8.37 -4.25
C GLY A 214 8.80 7.96 -5.69
N PHE A 215 9.43 6.86 -6.04
CA PHE A 215 9.34 6.24 -7.34
C PHE A 215 8.47 4.99 -7.27
N MET A 216 7.83 4.67 -8.37
CA MET A 216 7.03 3.47 -8.52
C MET A 216 7.37 2.79 -9.84
N ALA A 217 7.50 1.46 -9.80
CA ALA A 217 7.64 0.63 -10.98
C ALA A 217 6.78 -0.63 -10.82
N GLY A 218 6.28 -1.16 -11.92
CA GLY A 218 5.42 -2.34 -11.88
C GLY A 218 5.18 -2.95 -13.25
N ALA A 219 4.47 -4.06 -13.22
CA ALA A 219 4.01 -4.76 -14.40
C ALA A 219 2.57 -5.20 -14.22
N GLY A 220 1.86 -5.36 -15.30
CA GLY A 220 0.48 -5.78 -15.27
C GLY A 220 0.00 -6.33 -16.59
N VAL A 221 -1.25 -6.70 -16.58
CA VAL A 221 -1.97 -7.11 -17.78
C VAL A 221 -3.24 -6.28 -17.92
N SER A 222 -3.57 -5.90 -19.13
CA SER A 222 -4.84 -5.29 -19.48
C SER A 222 -5.61 -6.17 -20.45
N TYR A 223 -6.91 -6.22 -20.27
CA TYR A 223 -7.83 -6.96 -21.13
C TYR A 223 -8.98 -6.07 -21.53
N ASP A 224 -9.23 -5.96 -22.84
CA ASP A 224 -10.32 -5.14 -23.37
C ASP A 224 -11.59 -6.01 -23.52
N VAL A 225 -12.61 -5.74 -22.68
CA VAL A 225 -13.93 -6.37 -22.72
C VAL A 225 -14.89 -5.41 -23.40
N GLY A 226 -15.04 -5.53 -24.72
CA GLY A 226 -15.84 -4.58 -25.51
C GLY A 226 -15.27 -3.17 -25.40
N ASN A 227 -15.95 -2.31 -24.65
CA ASN A 227 -15.56 -0.91 -24.46
C ASN A 227 -14.94 -0.64 -23.06
N ILE A 228 -14.75 -1.66 -22.26
CA ILE A 228 -14.20 -1.57 -20.92
C ILE A 228 -12.81 -2.18 -20.95
N LYS A 229 -11.84 -1.52 -20.31
CA LYS A 229 -10.50 -2.06 -20.10
C LYS A 229 -10.36 -2.46 -18.65
N VAL A 230 -10.12 -3.75 -18.42
CA VAL A 230 -9.80 -4.31 -17.09
C VAL A 230 -8.29 -4.41 -16.96
N LEU A 231 -7.78 -4.00 -15.82
CA LEU A 231 -6.35 -3.94 -15.51
C LEU A 231 -6.08 -4.76 -14.26
N LEU A 232 -5.02 -5.55 -14.27
CA LEU A 232 -4.46 -6.19 -13.08
C LEU A 232 -2.96 -5.89 -13.05
N ASP A 233 -2.49 -5.28 -11.99
CA ASP A 233 -1.07 -4.93 -11.89
C ASP A 233 -0.47 -5.17 -10.50
N VAL A 234 0.84 -5.37 -10.51
CA VAL A 234 1.68 -5.43 -9.31
C VAL A 234 2.68 -4.30 -9.39
N ASN A 235 2.75 -3.52 -8.33
CA ASN A 235 3.63 -2.35 -8.24
C ASN A 235 4.54 -2.42 -7.03
N TYR A 236 5.78 -2.04 -7.24
CA TYR A 236 6.76 -1.79 -6.19
C TYR A 236 7.01 -0.30 -6.05
N ARG A 237 7.01 0.21 -4.81
CA ARG A 237 7.19 1.63 -4.49
C ARG A 237 8.37 1.83 -3.58
N LEU A 238 9.18 2.82 -3.90
CA LEU A 238 10.36 3.24 -3.17
C LEU A 238 10.15 4.67 -2.67
N GLY A 239 9.94 4.87 -1.38
CA GLY A 239 9.98 6.20 -0.77
C GLY A 239 11.39 6.78 -0.83
N ALA A 240 11.50 7.98 -1.38
CA ALA A 240 12.77 8.67 -1.52
C ALA A 240 13.14 9.47 -0.26
N ASN A 241 12.15 10.10 0.38
CA ASN A 241 12.36 10.93 1.55
C ASN A 241 12.18 10.16 2.87
N ASN A 242 12.77 10.71 3.94
CA ASN A 242 12.46 10.31 5.30
C ASN A 242 11.04 10.76 5.65
N ILE A 243 10.22 9.83 6.19
CA ILE A 243 8.85 10.15 6.60
C ILE A 243 8.74 10.59 8.05
N THR A 244 9.79 10.42 8.85
CA THR A 244 9.82 10.81 10.27
C THR A 244 9.99 12.31 10.41
N ASN A 245 9.16 12.92 11.25
CA ASN A 245 9.32 14.31 11.64
C ASN A 245 10.42 14.44 12.70
N ARG A 246 11.60 14.91 12.28
CA ARG A 246 12.77 15.02 13.16
C ARG A 246 12.56 15.94 14.36
N LYS A 247 11.68 16.95 14.23
CA LYS A 247 11.39 17.89 15.32
C LYS A 247 10.54 17.24 16.42
N ASN A 248 9.64 16.33 16.02
CA ASN A 248 8.71 15.65 16.93
C ASN A 248 9.04 14.16 17.07
N ARG A 249 10.29 13.78 16.88
CA ARG A 249 10.78 12.40 16.96
C ARG A 249 10.44 11.73 18.29
N TYR A 250 10.55 12.49 19.38
CA TYR A 250 10.21 12.03 20.72
C TYR A 250 8.74 12.30 20.99
N THR A 251 8.00 11.25 21.28
CA THR A 251 6.56 11.41 21.60
C THR A 251 6.41 11.97 23.01
N ASN A 252 5.57 12.99 23.16
CA ASN A 252 5.19 13.53 24.48
C ASN A 252 4.16 12.65 25.23
N ASN A 253 3.80 11.48 24.71
CA ASN A 253 2.81 10.57 25.30
C ASN A 253 3.41 9.79 26.50
N THR A 254 3.97 10.51 27.46
CA THR A 254 4.51 9.95 28.69
C THR A 254 3.42 9.32 29.56
N LEU A 255 2.18 9.82 29.50
CA LEU A 255 1.03 9.30 30.24
C LEU A 255 0.60 7.89 29.79
N SER A 256 0.87 7.50 28.56
CA SER A 256 0.52 6.17 28.03
C SER A 256 1.64 5.16 28.15
N GLY A 257 2.79 5.49 28.72
CA GLY A 257 3.96 4.61 28.75
C GLY A 257 4.55 4.30 27.36
N ALA A 258 4.01 4.91 26.32
CA ALA A 258 4.34 4.65 24.92
C ALA A 258 5.44 5.58 24.38
N GLY A 259 6.23 6.17 25.27
CA GLY A 259 7.34 7.03 24.90
C GLY A 259 8.37 6.25 24.12
N ASP A 260 8.60 6.65 22.86
CA ASP A 260 9.68 6.11 22.03
C ASP A 260 10.19 7.20 21.09
N ALA A 261 11.42 7.04 20.62
CA ALA A 261 12.02 7.87 19.61
C ALA A 261 11.90 7.19 18.25
N LEU A 262 11.25 7.81 17.28
CA LEU A 262 11.17 7.27 15.92
C LEU A 262 12.50 7.38 15.19
N ASP A 263 12.91 6.28 14.56
CA ASP A 263 14.05 6.25 13.66
C ASP A 263 13.77 7.06 12.38
N ASP A 264 14.80 7.40 11.63
CA ASP A 264 14.61 7.90 10.28
C ASP A 264 14.11 6.78 9.38
N LEU A 265 12.91 6.93 8.80
CA LEU A 265 12.22 5.86 8.12
C LEU A 265 11.96 6.19 6.65
N LYS A 266 12.22 5.24 5.76
CA LYS A 266 11.80 5.30 4.35
C LYS A 266 10.79 4.20 4.06
N LEU A 267 9.67 4.55 3.43
CA LEU A 267 8.61 3.62 3.08
C LEU A 267 8.95 2.79 1.84
N ARG A 268 8.57 1.52 1.87
CA ARG A 268 8.59 0.62 0.72
C ARG A 268 7.29 -0.15 0.69
N ASN A 269 6.68 -0.28 -0.50
CA ASN A 269 5.41 -0.95 -0.66
C ASN A 269 5.41 -1.90 -1.85
N ILE A 270 4.70 -3.01 -1.70
CA ILE A 270 4.23 -3.85 -2.80
C ILE A 270 2.72 -3.75 -2.83
N SER A 271 2.12 -3.51 -4.00
CA SER A 271 0.67 -3.48 -4.13
C SER A 271 0.20 -4.29 -5.33
N ILE A 272 -0.96 -4.93 -5.15
CA ILE A 272 -1.68 -5.65 -6.21
C ILE A 272 -2.97 -4.89 -6.42
N ASN A 273 -3.22 -4.43 -7.64
CA ASN A 273 -4.36 -3.58 -7.95
C ASN A 273 -5.18 -4.14 -9.10
N LEU A 274 -6.48 -3.99 -9.00
CA LEU A 274 -7.45 -4.23 -10.06
C LEU A 274 -8.04 -2.88 -10.48
N GLY A 275 -8.15 -2.65 -11.78
CA GLY A 275 -8.71 -1.42 -12.35
C GLY A 275 -9.75 -1.71 -13.42
N CYS A 276 -10.69 -0.80 -13.58
CA CYS A 276 -11.70 -0.83 -14.62
C CYS A 276 -11.78 0.56 -15.26
N LEU A 277 -11.46 0.66 -16.55
CA LEU A 277 -11.42 1.92 -17.29
C LEU A 277 -12.44 1.93 -18.41
N LEU A 278 -13.08 3.09 -18.61
CA LEU A 278 -14.00 3.39 -19.68
C LEU A 278 -13.37 4.44 -20.62
N PRO A 279 -13.55 4.32 -21.94
CA PRO A 279 -13.08 5.35 -22.86
C PRO A 279 -13.96 6.61 -22.75
N MET A 280 -13.34 7.77 -22.62
CA MET A 280 -14.06 9.05 -22.42
C MET A 280 -15.06 9.39 -23.53
N ARG A 281 -14.91 8.82 -24.72
CA ARG A 281 -15.88 8.99 -25.79
C ARG A 281 -17.29 8.55 -25.40
N TYR A 282 -17.43 7.49 -24.61
CA TYR A 282 -18.75 7.03 -24.14
C TYR A 282 -19.33 7.96 -23.09
N VAL A 283 -18.52 8.61 -22.32
CA VAL A 283 -18.95 9.62 -21.34
C VAL A 283 -19.50 10.85 -22.04
N ASN A 284 -18.87 11.24 -23.18
CA ASN A 284 -19.29 12.43 -23.95
C ASN A 284 -20.38 12.14 -25.01
N ALA A 285 -20.56 10.88 -25.44
CA ALA A 285 -21.53 10.50 -26.48
C ALA A 285 -22.96 10.30 -25.94
N ASN A 286 -23.14 10.28 -24.63
CA ASN A 286 -24.45 10.35 -24.00
C ASN A 286 -24.94 11.79 -23.93
N ASN A 287 -24.96 12.50 -25.08
CA ASN A 287 -25.94 13.54 -25.26
C ASN A 287 -27.30 12.85 -25.19
N PHE A 288 -28.00 13.03 -24.10
CA PHE A 288 -29.40 12.75 -23.94
C PHE A 288 -30.15 13.36 -25.12
N ARG A 289 -30.32 12.64 -26.19
CA ARG A 289 -31.43 12.88 -27.11
C ARG A 289 -32.64 12.27 -26.43
N SER A 290 -33.27 13.03 -25.55
CA SER A 290 -34.67 12.84 -25.25
C SER A 290 -35.43 12.96 -26.58
N ARG A 291 -35.96 11.84 -27.04
CA ARG A 291 -37.10 11.86 -27.96
C ARG A 291 -38.37 11.91 -27.15
#